data_b88517a2c247f6f7b9988cd071fa7fe1
#
_entry.id   b88517a2c247f6f7b9988cd071fa7fe1
#
_cell.length_a   1.000
_cell.length_b   1.000
_cell.length_c   1.000
_cell.angle_alpha   90.00
_cell.angle_beta   90.00
_cell.angle_gamma   90.00
#
_symmetry.space_group_name_H-M   'P 1'
#
loop_
_entity.id
_entity.type
_entity.pdbx_description
1 polymer ?
#
loop_
_entity_poly.entity_id
_entity_poly.type
_entity_poly.pdbx_seq_one_letter_code
_entity_poly.pdbx_strand_id
1 'polypeptide(L)'
;MNSKSRTQYSAYNTSIALFSRAAAILMGYVVRVVFTHVLSENYVGINGLFTDILNVLSLSEMGIETAISFALYKPIADGNTEAQKSIMHLYQWFYRFVAVFVAAAGICVIPFMDILIKNKPDIPHLTYIYILYLFNTVLSYLFVYKRTLLDAHQLMYIGTLSKTISWMLQDIVQIVVLLLTKNFILYLYVYILTTLFSNIYISKKAERIFPFLRDKNIAPVEKQERKHILKNIRAMMMHKIGDVIVNNTDNLLISSFVGIASVGCYSNYYLLIGSVQQVLNETFQGITASVGNLGATASKERVQTIFSSVFLLNHWLFSFAAICLFELLNPFIVLSFGEKYLFTTDIVWILCINFYIRGLTRSCLIFRNSLGLFWYDRYKSIAEALINLIVSIILAQRFGTFGVFMGTFISTVTTTLWIEPFVLYKYHFLTPVFPYYRRLLLYCIECGAVWLTAHFLCEKCTAAFHITGIIPDMTLRLVCCTLVVNFVFIILYKNNDAMQLLLHKWRGLQK
;
A
#
# COMPACT_ATOMS: atom_id res chain seq x y z
N MET A 1 -25.34 22.60 -14.45
CA MET A 1 -24.81 22.00 -13.21
C MET A 1 -24.21 23.14 -12.39
N ASN A 2 -24.69 23.37 -11.16
CA ASN A 2 -24.10 24.39 -10.28
C ASN A 2 -22.61 24.06 -10.08
N SER A 3 -21.72 24.95 -10.51
CA SER A 3 -20.28 24.76 -10.40
C SER A 3 -19.88 24.90 -8.92
N LYS A 4 -19.72 23.78 -8.23
CA LYS A 4 -19.08 23.79 -6.92
C LYS A 4 -17.70 24.42 -7.05
N SER A 5 -17.26 25.19 -6.05
CA SER A 5 -15.90 25.72 -6.03
C SER A 5 -14.84 24.60 -5.98
N ARG A 6 -13.63 24.85 -6.47
CA ARG A 6 -12.51 23.85 -6.42
C ARG A 6 -12.30 23.32 -5.00
N THR A 7 -12.45 24.16 -3.99
CA THR A 7 -12.34 23.78 -2.57
C THR A 7 -13.45 22.83 -2.13
N GLN A 8 -14.69 23.05 -2.61
CA GLN A 8 -15.82 22.15 -2.32
C GLN A 8 -15.64 20.77 -2.96
N TYR A 9 -15.14 20.70 -4.21
CA TYR A 9 -14.82 19.42 -4.85
C TYR A 9 -13.69 18.70 -4.11
N SER A 10 -12.65 19.41 -3.67
CA SER A 10 -11.55 18.83 -2.89
C SER A 10 -12.04 18.25 -1.57
N ALA A 11 -12.84 19.00 -0.80
CA ALA A 11 -13.40 18.52 0.47
C ALA A 11 -14.30 17.31 0.27
N TYR A 12 -15.14 17.31 -0.77
CA TYR A 12 -16.03 16.20 -1.09
C TYR A 12 -15.27 14.95 -1.53
N ASN A 13 -14.27 15.10 -2.37
CA ASN A 13 -13.38 14.01 -2.78
C ASN A 13 -12.66 13.38 -1.57
N THR A 14 -12.13 14.21 -0.67
CA THR A 14 -11.43 13.75 0.53
C THR A 14 -12.36 12.99 1.48
N SER A 15 -13.55 13.52 1.76
CA SER A 15 -14.52 12.88 2.64
C SER A 15 -14.97 11.52 2.11
N ILE A 16 -15.24 11.42 0.80
CA ILE A 16 -15.60 10.14 0.17
C ILE A 16 -14.42 9.17 0.15
N ALA A 17 -13.21 9.65 -0.09
CA ALA A 17 -12.03 8.80 -0.04
C ALA A 17 -11.80 8.19 1.35
N LEU A 18 -11.93 8.98 2.42
CA LEU A 18 -11.81 8.52 3.81
C LEU A 18 -12.90 7.50 4.17
N PHE A 19 -14.17 7.80 3.84
CA PHE A 19 -15.27 6.86 4.05
C PHE A 19 -15.05 5.54 3.30
N SER A 20 -14.70 5.63 2.02
CA SER A 20 -14.44 4.47 1.17
C SER A 20 -13.31 3.61 1.72
N ARG A 21 -12.29 4.25 2.30
CA ARG A 21 -11.15 3.57 2.90
C ARG A 21 -11.54 2.81 4.17
N ALA A 22 -12.26 3.48 5.08
CA ALA A 22 -12.76 2.83 6.29
C ALA A 22 -13.67 1.64 5.96
N ALA A 23 -14.61 1.83 5.03
CA ALA A 23 -15.49 0.77 4.56
C ALA A 23 -14.72 -0.41 3.96
N ALA A 24 -13.70 -0.15 3.11
CA ALA A 24 -12.88 -1.20 2.50
C ALA A 24 -12.08 -2.00 3.53
N ILE A 25 -11.51 -1.35 4.55
CA ILE A 25 -10.78 -2.03 5.63
C ILE A 25 -11.73 -2.94 6.42
N LEU A 26 -12.88 -2.40 6.85
CA LEU A 26 -13.85 -3.16 7.65
C LEU A 26 -14.44 -4.35 6.87
N MET A 27 -14.91 -4.11 5.64
CA MET A 27 -15.47 -5.18 4.81
C MET A 27 -14.43 -6.22 4.41
N GLY A 28 -13.23 -5.78 4.03
CA GLY A 28 -12.13 -6.69 3.72
C GLY A 28 -11.74 -7.59 4.90
N TYR A 29 -11.78 -7.05 6.12
CA TYR A 29 -11.59 -7.84 7.33
C TYR A 29 -12.72 -8.87 7.52
N VAL A 30 -14.00 -8.46 7.42
CA VAL A 30 -15.14 -9.37 7.58
C VAL A 30 -15.11 -10.50 6.54
N VAL A 31 -14.88 -10.17 5.27
CA VAL A 31 -14.73 -11.17 4.20
C VAL A 31 -13.60 -12.14 4.52
N ARG A 32 -12.45 -11.63 4.99
CA ARG A 32 -11.29 -12.45 5.33
C ARG A 32 -11.61 -13.42 6.49
N VAL A 33 -12.29 -12.96 7.52
CA VAL A 33 -12.73 -13.81 8.64
C VAL A 33 -13.63 -14.94 8.14
N VAL A 34 -14.67 -14.61 7.35
CA VAL A 34 -15.57 -15.65 6.80
C VAL A 34 -14.78 -16.60 5.88
N PHE A 35 -13.93 -16.07 5.03
CA PHE A 35 -13.12 -16.88 4.10
C PHE A 35 -12.24 -17.90 4.84
N THR A 36 -11.55 -17.48 5.90
CA THR A 36 -10.64 -18.34 6.67
C THR A 36 -11.36 -19.40 7.54
N HIS A 37 -12.61 -19.13 7.92
CA HIS A 37 -13.43 -20.12 8.66
C HIS A 37 -14.13 -21.13 7.74
N VAL A 38 -14.44 -20.73 6.50
CA VAL A 38 -15.17 -21.57 5.56
C VAL A 38 -14.23 -22.41 4.69
N LEU A 39 -13.09 -21.85 4.31
CA LEU A 39 -12.11 -22.49 3.43
C LEU A 39 -10.80 -22.80 4.18
N SER A 40 -9.99 -23.72 3.64
CA SER A 40 -8.69 -24.04 4.24
C SER A 40 -7.66 -22.94 4.03
N GLU A 41 -6.57 -22.97 4.84
CA GLU A 41 -5.44 -22.05 4.70
C GLU A 41 -4.80 -22.07 3.31
N ASN A 42 -4.86 -23.20 2.62
CA ASN A 42 -4.34 -23.33 1.27
C ASN A 42 -5.09 -22.42 0.27
N TYR A 43 -6.41 -22.26 0.39
CA TYR A 43 -7.17 -21.30 -0.43
C TYR A 43 -6.81 -19.85 -0.11
N VAL A 44 -6.55 -19.53 1.16
CA VAL A 44 -6.06 -18.22 1.58
C VAL A 44 -4.70 -17.95 0.95
N GLY A 45 -3.81 -18.93 1.00
CA GLY A 45 -2.48 -18.85 0.39
C GLY A 45 -2.53 -18.66 -1.12
N ILE A 46 -3.36 -19.44 -1.82
CA ILE A 46 -3.55 -19.31 -3.28
C ILE A 46 -4.11 -17.92 -3.64
N ASN A 47 -5.09 -17.43 -2.90
CA ASN A 47 -5.62 -16.09 -3.12
C ASN A 47 -4.51 -15.01 -3.00
N GLY A 48 -3.65 -15.10 -1.99
CA GLY A 48 -2.50 -14.22 -1.82
C GLY A 48 -1.49 -14.36 -2.96
N LEU A 49 -1.04 -15.58 -3.23
CA LEU A 49 -0.04 -15.87 -4.26
C LEU A 49 -0.48 -15.41 -5.66
N PHE A 50 -1.71 -15.78 -6.07
CA PHE A 50 -2.20 -15.43 -7.41
C PHE A 50 -2.41 -13.92 -7.55
N THR A 51 -2.85 -13.26 -6.49
CA THR A 51 -2.94 -11.79 -6.46
C THR A 51 -1.57 -11.16 -6.66
N ASP A 52 -0.53 -11.63 -5.99
CA ASP A 52 0.81 -11.06 -6.12
C ASP A 52 1.47 -11.38 -7.46
N ILE A 53 1.29 -12.59 -8.00
CA ILE A 53 1.74 -12.91 -9.37
C ILE A 53 1.12 -11.92 -10.37
N LEU A 54 -0.19 -11.68 -10.28
CA LEU A 54 -0.87 -10.76 -11.19
C LEU A 54 -0.48 -9.30 -10.95
N ASN A 55 -0.22 -8.90 -9.70
CA ASN A 55 0.32 -7.57 -9.38
C ASN A 55 1.70 -7.36 -10.01
N VAL A 56 2.57 -8.37 -9.99
CA VAL A 56 3.88 -8.31 -10.69
C VAL A 56 3.69 -8.19 -12.21
N LEU A 57 2.77 -8.94 -12.81
CA LEU A 57 2.46 -8.82 -14.23
C LEU A 57 1.85 -7.47 -14.59
N SER A 58 1.13 -6.84 -13.66
CA SER A 58 0.55 -5.50 -13.81
C SER A 58 1.57 -4.36 -13.80
N LEU A 59 2.86 -4.66 -13.62
CA LEU A 59 3.95 -3.68 -13.78
C LEU A 59 3.88 -2.94 -15.13
N SER A 60 3.38 -3.61 -16.17
CA SER A 60 3.23 -3.06 -17.51
C SER A 60 2.28 -1.85 -17.60
N GLU A 61 1.35 -1.68 -16.65
CA GLU A 61 0.45 -0.51 -16.60
C GLU A 61 0.94 0.63 -15.71
N MET A 62 1.92 0.34 -14.84
CA MET A 62 2.35 1.28 -13.82
C MET A 62 2.98 2.55 -14.39
N GLY A 63 2.37 3.67 -14.04
CA GLY A 63 2.77 4.99 -14.52
C GLY A 63 2.04 5.48 -15.76
N ILE A 64 1.35 4.61 -16.53
CA ILE A 64 0.57 5.04 -17.69
C ILE A 64 -0.56 5.98 -17.25
N GLU A 65 -1.33 5.60 -16.24
CA GLU A 65 -2.43 6.40 -15.69
C GLU A 65 -1.96 7.80 -15.25
N THR A 66 -0.86 7.87 -14.50
CA THR A 66 -0.30 9.13 -14.01
C THR A 66 0.20 10.03 -15.14
N ALA A 67 0.90 9.44 -16.13
CA ALA A 67 1.41 10.19 -17.28
C ALA A 67 0.29 10.73 -18.18
N ILE A 68 -0.77 9.95 -18.38
CA ILE A 68 -1.95 10.36 -19.15
C ILE A 68 -2.76 11.43 -18.40
N SER A 69 -2.97 11.27 -17.08
CA SER A 69 -3.63 12.29 -16.26
C SER A 69 -2.90 13.64 -16.37
N PHE A 70 -1.58 13.61 -16.31
CA PHE A 70 -0.76 14.81 -16.47
C PHE A 70 -0.90 15.43 -17.86
N ALA A 71 -0.92 14.60 -18.93
CA ALA A 71 -1.12 15.08 -20.30
C ALA A 71 -2.51 15.69 -20.52
N LEU A 72 -3.53 15.23 -19.77
CA LEU A 72 -4.91 15.74 -19.88
C LEU A 72 -5.11 17.12 -19.21
N TYR A 73 -4.30 17.50 -18.22
CA TYR A 73 -4.56 18.74 -17.46
C TYR A 73 -4.55 20.00 -18.32
N LYS A 74 -3.59 20.14 -19.25
CA LYS A 74 -3.56 21.30 -20.15
C LYS A 74 -4.75 21.35 -21.10
N PRO A 75 -5.06 20.28 -21.88
CA PRO A 75 -6.25 20.24 -22.73
C PRO A 75 -7.56 20.49 -21.98
N ILE A 76 -7.66 20.05 -20.73
CA ILE A 76 -8.83 20.32 -19.87
C ILE A 76 -8.90 21.81 -19.51
N ALA A 77 -7.78 22.41 -19.09
CA ALA A 77 -7.72 23.82 -18.74
C ALA A 77 -8.04 24.74 -19.93
N ASP A 78 -7.57 24.35 -21.14
CA ASP A 78 -7.79 25.08 -22.39
C ASP A 78 -9.17 24.80 -23.00
N GLY A 79 -9.99 23.91 -22.43
CA GLY A 79 -11.29 23.49 -23.00
C GLY A 79 -11.18 22.73 -24.31
N ASN A 80 -10.00 22.24 -24.69
CA ASN A 80 -9.74 21.56 -25.97
C ASN A 80 -10.21 20.09 -25.92
N THR A 81 -11.45 19.84 -26.33
CA THR A 81 -12.07 18.50 -26.34
C THR A 81 -11.43 17.56 -27.37
N GLU A 82 -10.94 18.08 -28.51
CA GLU A 82 -10.30 17.27 -29.54
C GLU A 82 -8.96 16.69 -29.05
N ALA A 83 -8.14 17.49 -28.36
CA ALA A 83 -6.93 17.00 -27.73
C ALA A 83 -7.22 15.97 -26.63
N GLN A 84 -8.24 16.22 -25.77
CA GLN A 84 -8.66 15.25 -24.76
C GLN A 84 -9.08 13.92 -25.42
N LYS A 85 -9.86 13.95 -26.48
CA LYS A 85 -10.29 12.78 -27.24
C LYS A 85 -9.12 11.98 -27.81
N SER A 86 -8.15 12.67 -28.44
CA SER A 86 -6.96 12.07 -29.01
C SER A 86 -6.09 11.37 -27.96
N ILE A 87 -5.87 12.01 -26.79
CA ILE A 87 -5.12 11.45 -25.67
C ILE A 87 -5.87 10.23 -25.09
N MET A 88 -7.20 10.30 -24.92
CA MET A 88 -7.99 9.17 -24.41
C MET A 88 -8.00 7.98 -25.37
N HIS A 89 -7.95 8.20 -26.68
CA HIS A 89 -7.80 7.14 -27.68
C HIS A 89 -6.43 6.47 -27.63
N LEU A 90 -5.36 7.26 -27.50
CA LEU A 90 -4.01 6.73 -27.25
C LEU A 90 -3.97 5.89 -25.98
N TYR A 91 -4.60 6.35 -24.91
CA TYR A 91 -4.71 5.66 -23.64
C TYR A 91 -5.44 4.32 -23.74
N GLN A 92 -6.57 4.29 -24.47
CA GLN A 92 -7.31 3.06 -24.76
C GLN A 92 -6.44 2.04 -25.49
N TRP A 93 -5.63 2.48 -26.45
CA TRP A 93 -4.72 1.61 -27.17
C TRP A 93 -3.64 1.00 -26.24
N PHE A 94 -3.08 1.81 -25.34
CA PHE A 94 -2.13 1.31 -24.34
C PHE A 94 -2.76 0.26 -23.44
N TYR A 95 -3.96 0.48 -22.94
CA TYR A 95 -4.62 -0.49 -22.07
C TYR A 95 -4.99 -1.79 -22.79
N ARG A 96 -5.34 -1.73 -24.06
CA ARG A 96 -5.53 -2.94 -24.86
C ARG A 96 -4.22 -3.71 -25.02
N PHE A 97 -3.12 -3.00 -25.28
CA PHE A 97 -1.79 -3.63 -25.35
C PHE A 97 -1.40 -4.27 -24.01
N VAL A 98 -1.59 -3.57 -22.88
CA VAL A 98 -1.34 -4.10 -21.53
C VAL A 98 -2.21 -5.33 -21.27
N ALA A 99 -3.50 -5.30 -21.60
CA ALA A 99 -4.39 -6.43 -21.41
C ALA A 99 -3.92 -7.69 -22.15
N VAL A 100 -3.49 -7.53 -23.43
CA VAL A 100 -2.94 -8.64 -24.24
C VAL A 100 -1.59 -9.11 -23.66
N PHE A 101 -0.73 -8.19 -23.27
CA PHE A 101 0.56 -8.52 -22.66
C PHE A 101 0.39 -9.30 -21.36
N VAL A 102 -0.47 -8.83 -20.45
CA VAL A 102 -0.74 -9.50 -19.16
C VAL A 102 -1.41 -10.86 -19.38
N ALA A 103 -2.32 -10.97 -20.34
CA ALA A 103 -2.92 -12.25 -20.70
C ALA A 103 -1.86 -13.25 -21.20
N ALA A 104 -1.01 -12.84 -22.14
CA ALA A 104 0.05 -13.70 -22.68
C ALA A 104 1.08 -14.08 -21.60
N ALA A 105 1.58 -13.11 -20.85
CA ALA A 105 2.54 -13.34 -19.77
C ALA A 105 1.94 -14.21 -18.66
N GLY A 106 0.66 -14.00 -18.31
CA GLY A 106 -0.05 -14.82 -17.33
C GLY A 106 -0.22 -16.28 -17.78
N ILE A 107 -0.53 -16.52 -19.05
CA ILE A 107 -0.57 -17.88 -19.60
C ILE A 107 0.81 -18.54 -19.55
N CYS A 108 1.88 -17.78 -19.81
CA CYS A 108 3.26 -18.28 -19.69
C CYS A 108 3.66 -18.67 -18.27
N VAL A 109 2.98 -18.20 -17.22
CA VAL A 109 3.22 -18.62 -15.83
C VAL A 109 2.70 -20.04 -15.55
N ILE A 110 1.68 -20.51 -16.27
CA ILE A 110 1.01 -21.79 -16.00
C ILE A 110 1.98 -22.98 -15.95
N PRO A 111 2.94 -23.15 -16.87
CA PRO A 111 3.91 -24.26 -16.80
C PRO A 111 4.84 -24.21 -15.59
N PHE A 112 5.00 -23.03 -14.97
CA PHE A 112 5.89 -22.82 -13.82
C PHE A 112 5.18 -22.94 -12.47
N MET A 113 3.88 -23.27 -12.44
CA MET A 113 3.12 -23.36 -11.19
C MET A 113 3.69 -24.37 -10.20
N ASP A 114 4.26 -25.49 -10.70
CA ASP A 114 4.85 -26.52 -9.84
C ASP A 114 6.17 -26.05 -9.19
N ILE A 115 6.83 -25.06 -9.79
CA ILE A 115 8.02 -24.41 -9.20
C ILE A 115 7.59 -23.33 -8.19
N LEU A 116 6.51 -22.61 -8.49
CA LEU A 116 6.01 -21.50 -7.67
C LEU A 116 5.25 -21.99 -6.42
N ILE A 117 4.74 -23.23 -6.43
CA ILE A 117 3.94 -23.79 -5.34
C ILE A 117 4.64 -25.06 -4.84
N LYS A 118 5.47 -24.88 -3.81
CA LYS A 118 6.10 -26.03 -3.12
C LYS A 118 5.02 -26.88 -2.44
N ASN A 119 5.10 -28.20 -2.59
CA ASN A 119 4.13 -29.13 -2.04
C ASN A 119 2.69 -28.75 -2.46
N LYS A 120 2.47 -28.71 -3.78
CA LYS A 120 1.19 -28.31 -4.38
C LYS A 120 0.01 -28.94 -3.62
N PRO A 121 -0.89 -28.13 -3.04
CA PRO A 121 -2.03 -28.65 -2.30
C PRO A 121 -3.00 -29.34 -3.25
N ASP A 122 -3.70 -30.34 -2.74
CA ASP A 122 -4.78 -31.01 -3.46
C ASP A 122 -6.03 -30.10 -3.50
N ILE A 123 -5.92 -29.05 -4.33
CA ILE A 123 -7.05 -28.15 -4.61
C ILE A 123 -7.60 -28.49 -5.99
N PRO A 124 -8.87 -28.89 -6.06
CA PRO A 124 -9.51 -29.18 -7.33
C PRO A 124 -9.43 -27.98 -8.28
N HIS A 125 -9.05 -28.24 -9.52
CA HIS A 125 -9.06 -27.23 -10.59
C HIS A 125 -8.15 -26.02 -10.35
N LEU A 126 -6.98 -26.16 -9.68
CA LEU A 126 -6.07 -25.07 -9.34
C LEU A 126 -5.71 -24.17 -10.54
N THR A 127 -5.37 -24.77 -11.68
CA THR A 127 -5.07 -24.02 -12.91
C THR A 127 -6.28 -23.22 -13.41
N TYR A 128 -7.48 -23.78 -13.29
CA TYR A 128 -8.71 -23.06 -13.65
C TYR A 128 -8.95 -21.86 -12.71
N ILE A 129 -8.72 -22.01 -11.42
CA ILE A 129 -8.77 -20.93 -10.44
C ILE A 129 -7.80 -19.81 -10.86
N TYR A 130 -6.57 -20.13 -11.21
CA TYR A 130 -5.60 -19.14 -11.71
C TYR A 130 -6.09 -18.42 -12.98
N ILE A 131 -6.65 -19.16 -13.94
CA ILE A 131 -7.22 -18.59 -15.17
C ILE A 131 -8.35 -17.62 -14.85
N LEU A 132 -9.21 -17.90 -13.86
CA LEU A 132 -10.25 -16.97 -13.42
C LEU A 132 -9.67 -15.66 -12.85
N TYR A 133 -8.61 -15.74 -12.05
CA TYR A 133 -7.90 -14.56 -11.57
C TYR A 133 -7.27 -13.76 -12.72
N LEU A 134 -6.59 -14.43 -13.64
CA LEU A 134 -6.00 -13.81 -14.82
C LEU A 134 -7.07 -13.14 -15.69
N PHE A 135 -8.17 -13.83 -15.92
CA PHE A 135 -9.31 -13.29 -16.70
C PHE A 135 -9.90 -12.03 -16.04
N ASN A 136 -10.10 -12.05 -14.72
CA ASN A 136 -10.58 -10.88 -13.98
C ASN A 136 -9.62 -9.68 -14.10
N THR A 137 -8.32 -9.92 -14.02
CA THR A 137 -7.28 -8.90 -14.15
C THR A 137 -7.29 -8.30 -15.57
N VAL A 138 -7.30 -9.14 -16.60
CA VAL A 138 -7.37 -8.69 -18.00
C VAL A 138 -8.65 -7.91 -18.27
N LEU A 139 -9.79 -8.38 -17.75
CA LEU A 139 -11.09 -7.73 -17.88
C LEU A 139 -11.08 -6.32 -17.26
N SER A 140 -10.38 -6.13 -16.14
CA SER A 140 -10.28 -4.83 -15.48
C SER A 140 -9.64 -3.76 -16.38
N TYR A 141 -8.68 -4.13 -17.23
CA TYR A 141 -7.99 -3.19 -18.13
C TYR A 141 -8.84 -2.68 -19.29
N LEU A 142 -9.83 -3.43 -19.73
CA LEU A 142 -10.60 -3.07 -20.92
C LEU A 142 -11.45 -1.81 -20.75
N PHE A 143 -11.83 -1.47 -19.53
CA PHE A 143 -12.80 -0.39 -19.26
C PHE A 143 -12.28 0.73 -18.35
N VAL A 144 -11.19 0.49 -17.59
CA VAL A 144 -10.73 1.41 -16.54
C VAL A 144 -10.28 2.78 -17.07
N TYR A 145 -9.78 2.84 -18.31
CA TYR A 145 -9.18 4.04 -18.89
C TYR A 145 -10.12 5.27 -18.88
N LYS A 146 -11.44 5.10 -18.97
CA LYS A 146 -12.40 6.22 -18.95
C LYS A 146 -12.54 6.86 -17.57
N ARG A 147 -12.22 6.12 -16.50
CA ARG A 147 -12.23 6.66 -15.15
C ARG A 147 -11.18 7.75 -14.97
N THR A 148 -10.02 7.60 -15.57
CA THR A 148 -8.92 8.57 -15.48
C THR A 148 -9.34 9.95 -16.00
N LEU A 149 -10.24 10.04 -16.97
CA LEU A 149 -10.78 11.32 -17.43
C LEU A 149 -11.66 11.99 -16.36
N LEU A 150 -12.46 11.22 -15.62
CA LEU A 150 -13.24 11.75 -14.49
C LEU A 150 -12.29 12.29 -13.39
N ASP A 151 -11.21 11.56 -13.11
CA ASP A 151 -10.23 11.93 -12.09
C ASP A 151 -9.48 13.21 -12.50
N ALA A 152 -9.08 13.34 -13.78
CA ALA A 152 -8.44 14.54 -14.33
C ALA A 152 -9.36 15.78 -14.29
N HIS A 153 -10.67 15.60 -14.43
CA HIS A 153 -11.67 16.64 -14.27
C HIS A 153 -12.10 16.90 -12.82
N GLN A 154 -11.37 16.40 -11.83
CA GLN A 154 -11.68 16.53 -10.38
C GLN A 154 -12.98 15.85 -9.92
N LEU A 155 -13.54 14.96 -10.74
CA LEU A 155 -14.74 14.17 -10.46
C LEU A 155 -14.39 12.79 -9.85
N MET A 156 -13.24 12.67 -9.17
CA MET A 156 -12.74 11.43 -8.59
C MET A 156 -13.76 10.76 -7.65
N TYR A 157 -14.57 11.56 -6.94
CA TYR A 157 -15.61 11.05 -6.06
C TYR A 157 -16.61 10.11 -6.77
N ILE A 158 -16.91 10.35 -8.04
CA ILE A 158 -17.85 9.51 -8.83
C ILE A 158 -17.26 8.10 -8.99
N GLY A 159 -16.00 8.02 -9.41
CA GLY A 159 -15.29 6.76 -9.58
C GLY A 159 -15.07 6.03 -8.26
N THR A 160 -14.68 6.76 -7.23
CA THR A 160 -14.41 6.19 -5.90
C THR A 160 -15.67 5.65 -5.24
N LEU A 161 -16.76 6.44 -5.22
CA LEU A 161 -18.02 6.01 -4.60
C LEU A 161 -18.64 4.82 -5.35
N SER A 162 -18.65 4.85 -6.68
CA SER A 162 -19.13 3.73 -7.51
C SER A 162 -18.35 2.44 -7.22
N LYS A 163 -17.03 2.53 -7.15
CA LYS A 163 -16.17 1.39 -6.86
C LYS A 163 -16.40 0.85 -5.45
N THR A 164 -16.53 1.75 -4.46
CA THR A 164 -16.78 1.35 -3.06
C THR A 164 -18.12 0.63 -2.92
N ILE A 165 -19.20 1.16 -3.50
CA ILE A 165 -20.51 0.51 -3.46
C ILE A 165 -20.45 -0.86 -4.15
N SER A 166 -19.81 -0.95 -5.31
CA SER A 166 -19.65 -2.22 -6.04
C SER A 166 -18.88 -3.25 -5.21
N TRP A 167 -17.81 -2.84 -4.54
CA TRP A 167 -17.03 -3.73 -3.66
C TRP A 167 -17.82 -4.18 -2.44
N MET A 168 -18.53 -3.28 -1.76
CA MET A 168 -19.37 -3.66 -0.62
C MET A 168 -20.45 -4.67 -1.02
N LEU A 169 -21.10 -4.47 -2.18
CA LEU A 169 -22.07 -5.43 -2.71
C LEU A 169 -21.39 -6.77 -3.05
N GLN A 170 -20.23 -6.74 -3.70
CA GLN A 170 -19.43 -7.93 -3.96
C GLN A 170 -19.13 -8.70 -2.68
N ASP A 171 -18.60 -8.02 -1.67
CA ASP A 171 -18.20 -8.61 -0.41
C ASP A 171 -19.38 -9.27 0.30
N ILE A 172 -20.55 -8.61 0.33
CA ILE A 172 -21.79 -9.17 0.88
C ILE A 172 -22.20 -10.44 0.11
N VAL A 173 -22.24 -10.38 -1.22
CA VAL A 173 -22.64 -11.54 -2.04
C VAL A 173 -21.61 -12.68 -1.91
N GLN A 174 -20.32 -12.36 -1.86
CA GLN A 174 -19.26 -13.35 -1.63
C GLN A 174 -19.37 -14.04 -0.28
N ILE A 175 -19.68 -13.30 0.79
CA ILE A 175 -19.94 -13.87 2.12
C ILE A 175 -21.12 -14.84 2.05
N VAL A 176 -22.24 -14.42 1.47
CA VAL A 176 -23.44 -15.28 1.34
C VAL A 176 -23.13 -16.54 0.52
N VAL A 177 -22.44 -16.40 -0.62
CA VAL A 177 -22.06 -17.52 -1.46
C VAL A 177 -21.14 -18.50 -0.71
N LEU A 178 -20.13 -18.00 0.02
CA LEU A 178 -19.24 -18.85 0.80
C LEU A 178 -19.96 -19.60 1.93
N LEU A 179 -20.82 -18.92 2.66
CA LEU A 179 -21.57 -19.54 3.77
C LEU A 179 -22.54 -20.62 3.28
N LEU A 180 -23.20 -20.39 2.13
CA LEU A 180 -24.19 -21.31 1.59
C LEU A 180 -23.57 -22.49 0.80
N THR A 181 -22.52 -22.23 0.02
CA THR A 181 -22.00 -23.20 -0.94
C THR A 181 -20.64 -23.77 -0.61
N LYS A 182 -19.85 -23.07 0.21
CA LYS A 182 -18.43 -23.37 0.51
C LYS A 182 -17.57 -23.52 -0.76
N ASN A 183 -18.01 -22.94 -1.87
CA ASN A 183 -17.40 -23.09 -3.19
C ASN A 183 -16.59 -21.87 -3.60
N PHE A 184 -15.26 -22.03 -3.69
CA PHE A 184 -14.35 -20.95 -4.05
C PHE A 184 -14.49 -20.50 -5.51
N ILE A 185 -14.88 -21.38 -6.43
CA ILE A 185 -15.07 -21.02 -7.84
C ILE A 185 -16.27 -20.07 -7.97
N LEU A 186 -17.37 -20.32 -7.25
CA LEU A 186 -18.53 -19.41 -7.23
C LEU A 186 -18.17 -18.05 -6.63
N TYR A 187 -17.34 -18.03 -5.58
CA TYR A 187 -16.79 -16.79 -5.02
C TYR A 187 -16.04 -15.97 -6.09
N LEU A 188 -15.22 -16.63 -6.93
CA LEU A 188 -14.48 -15.95 -8.01
C LEU A 188 -15.40 -15.49 -9.15
N TYR A 189 -16.47 -16.20 -9.46
CA TYR A 189 -17.46 -15.71 -10.43
C TYR A 189 -18.14 -14.43 -9.97
N VAL A 190 -18.48 -14.31 -8.67
CA VAL A 190 -19.00 -13.07 -8.10
C VAL A 190 -18.00 -11.93 -8.30
N TYR A 191 -16.72 -12.19 -8.03
CA TYR A 191 -15.63 -11.22 -8.24
C TYR A 191 -15.57 -10.73 -9.70
N ILE A 192 -15.59 -11.65 -10.67
CA ILE A 192 -15.52 -11.33 -12.11
C ILE A 192 -16.76 -10.53 -12.54
N LEU A 193 -17.95 -10.96 -12.16
CA LEU A 193 -19.20 -10.29 -12.51
C LEU A 193 -19.25 -8.87 -11.95
N THR A 194 -18.84 -8.69 -10.69
CA THR A 194 -18.81 -7.35 -10.07
C THR A 194 -17.79 -6.45 -10.76
N THR A 195 -16.60 -6.96 -11.09
CA THR A 195 -15.61 -6.20 -11.86
C THR A 195 -16.18 -5.75 -13.20
N LEU A 196 -16.84 -6.65 -13.92
CA LEU A 196 -17.48 -6.33 -15.22
C LEU A 196 -18.54 -5.25 -15.07
N PHE A 197 -19.51 -5.45 -14.16
CA PHE A 197 -20.61 -4.51 -13.96
C PHE A 197 -20.13 -3.13 -13.48
N SER A 198 -19.20 -3.09 -12.53
CA SER A 198 -18.62 -1.85 -12.03
C SER A 198 -17.91 -1.07 -13.14
N ASN A 199 -17.11 -1.75 -13.95
CA ASN A 199 -16.36 -1.13 -15.04
C ASN A 199 -17.27 -0.65 -16.17
N ILE A 200 -18.31 -1.42 -16.53
CA ILE A 200 -19.33 -0.98 -17.50
C ILE A 200 -20.10 0.23 -16.97
N TYR A 201 -20.50 0.21 -15.70
CA TYR A 201 -21.23 1.32 -15.09
C TYR A 201 -20.43 2.61 -15.14
N ILE A 202 -19.17 2.59 -14.68
CA ILE A 202 -18.32 3.79 -14.67
C ILE A 202 -17.99 4.27 -16.09
N SER A 203 -17.76 3.33 -17.03
CA SER A 203 -17.56 3.66 -18.44
C SER A 203 -18.76 4.38 -19.04
N LYS A 204 -19.98 3.86 -18.84
CA LYS A 204 -21.22 4.51 -19.31
C LYS A 204 -21.47 5.86 -18.62
N LYS A 205 -21.11 5.97 -17.32
CA LYS A 205 -21.21 7.23 -16.58
C LYS A 205 -20.27 8.29 -17.15
N ALA A 206 -19.02 7.92 -17.44
CA ALA A 206 -18.06 8.80 -18.08
C ALA A 206 -18.53 9.26 -19.47
N GLU A 207 -19.08 8.37 -20.29
CA GLU A 207 -19.64 8.71 -21.60
C GLU A 207 -20.87 9.63 -21.56
N ARG A 208 -21.65 9.58 -20.47
CA ARG A 208 -22.76 10.52 -20.27
C ARG A 208 -22.29 11.92 -19.90
N ILE A 209 -21.19 12.00 -19.13
CA ILE A 209 -20.60 13.28 -18.70
C ILE A 209 -19.77 13.88 -19.84
N PHE A 210 -19.05 13.04 -20.58
CA PHE A 210 -18.18 13.41 -21.70
C PHE A 210 -18.63 12.71 -22.99
N PRO A 211 -19.65 13.24 -23.70
CA PRO A 211 -20.23 12.60 -24.90
C PRO A 211 -19.21 12.36 -26.01
N PHE A 212 -18.16 13.19 -26.09
CA PHE A 212 -17.09 13.06 -27.09
C PHE A 212 -16.32 11.72 -27.01
N LEU A 213 -16.40 10.98 -25.90
CA LEU A 213 -15.81 9.64 -25.77
C LEU A 213 -16.48 8.59 -26.68
N ARG A 214 -17.65 8.89 -27.27
CA ARG A 214 -18.36 8.02 -28.22
C ARG A 214 -17.98 8.26 -29.67
N ASP A 215 -17.29 9.36 -29.93
CA ASP A 215 -16.89 9.71 -31.29
C ASP A 215 -15.92 8.68 -31.84
N LYS A 216 -16.14 8.28 -33.08
CA LYS A 216 -15.28 7.33 -33.80
C LYS A 216 -14.21 8.05 -34.65
N ASN A 217 -14.46 9.28 -35.02
CA ASN A 217 -13.55 10.08 -35.83
C ASN A 217 -12.58 10.81 -34.90
N ILE A 218 -11.40 10.23 -34.66
CA ILE A 218 -10.43 10.70 -33.67
C ILE A 218 -9.12 10.98 -34.39
N ALA A 219 -8.68 12.23 -34.31
CA ALA A 219 -7.36 12.61 -34.81
C ALA A 219 -6.25 11.99 -33.94
N PRO A 220 -5.15 11.47 -34.50
CA PRO A 220 -4.04 10.95 -33.72
C PRO A 220 -3.37 12.08 -32.93
N VAL A 221 -2.82 11.75 -31.75
CA VAL A 221 -2.00 12.68 -30.96
C VAL A 221 -0.79 13.11 -31.81
N GLU A 222 -0.44 14.40 -31.79
CA GLU A 222 0.73 14.94 -32.47
C GLU A 222 2.00 14.18 -32.09
N LYS A 223 2.89 13.98 -33.07
CA LYS A 223 4.12 13.18 -32.88
C LYS A 223 4.98 13.68 -31.70
N GLN A 224 5.06 15.00 -31.53
CA GLN A 224 5.87 15.61 -30.47
C GLN A 224 5.27 15.37 -29.09
N GLU A 225 3.96 15.55 -28.94
CA GLU A 225 3.21 15.30 -27.71
C GLU A 225 3.23 13.80 -27.36
N ARG A 226 3.01 12.93 -28.34
CA ARG A 226 3.12 11.47 -28.16
C ARG A 226 4.50 11.06 -27.65
N LYS A 227 5.59 11.64 -28.19
CA LYS A 227 6.95 11.38 -27.72
C LYS A 227 7.14 11.83 -26.27
N HIS A 228 6.56 12.96 -25.89
CA HIS A 228 6.60 13.48 -24.51
C HIS A 228 5.83 12.57 -23.54
N ILE A 229 4.63 12.13 -23.90
CA ILE A 229 3.82 11.18 -23.11
C ILE A 229 4.59 9.87 -22.91
N LEU A 230 5.15 9.28 -23.97
CA LEU A 230 5.95 8.05 -23.91
C LEU A 230 7.18 8.19 -23.01
N LYS A 231 7.87 9.33 -23.06
CA LYS A 231 9.02 9.63 -22.18
C LYS A 231 8.59 9.65 -20.72
N ASN A 232 7.44 10.26 -20.41
CA ASN A 232 6.91 10.32 -19.07
C ASN A 232 6.46 8.94 -18.57
N ILE A 233 5.76 8.14 -19.39
CA ILE A 233 5.39 6.76 -19.06
C ILE A 233 6.63 5.95 -18.71
N ARG A 234 7.68 5.99 -19.55
CA ARG A 234 8.94 5.25 -19.30
C ARG A 234 9.61 5.66 -17.98
N ALA A 235 9.65 6.96 -17.69
CA ALA A 235 10.21 7.45 -16.43
C ALA A 235 9.41 6.96 -15.21
N MET A 236 8.08 7.01 -15.29
CA MET A 236 7.20 6.54 -14.20
C MET A 236 7.27 5.02 -13.98
N MET A 237 7.37 4.23 -15.06
CA MET A 237 7.55 2.78 -14.97
C MET A 237 8.83 2.41 -14.22
N MET A 238 9.94 3.09 -14.49
CA MET A 238 11.22 2.78 -13.83
C MET A 238 11.16 2.95 -12.31
N HIS A 239 10.43 3.97 -11.82
CA HIS A 239 10.23 4.14 -10.38
C HIS A 239 9.33 3.06 -9.75
N LYS A 240 8.31 2.63 -10.49
CA LYS A 240 7.33 1.64 -9.99
C LYS A 240 7.84 0.21 -9.98
N ILE A 241 8.75 -0.16 -10.87
CA ILE A 241 9.28 -1.53 -10.98
C ILE A 241 9.91 -1.96 -9.65
N GLY A 242 10.77 -1.14 -9.07
CA GLY A 242 11.42 -1.46 -7.79
C GLY A 242 10.42 -1.65 -6.65
N ASP A 243 9.46 -0.73 -6.52
CA ASP A 243 8.43 -0.79 -5.47
C ASP A 243 7.59 -2.08 -5.54
N VAL A 244 7.22 -2.50 -6.75
CA VAL A 244 6.39 -3.70 -6.93
C VAL A 244 7.17 -4.97 -6.67
N ILE A 245 8.41 -5.06 -7.14
CA ILE A 245 9.24 -6.23 -6.87
C ILE A 245 9.41 -6.40 -5.35
N VAL A 246 9.79 -5.35 -4.62
CA VAL A 246 10.00 -5.42 -3.17
C VAL A 246 8.71 -5.80 -2.41
N ASN A 247 7.55 -5.33 -2.85
CA ASN A 247 6.31 -5.52 -2.09
C ASN A 247 5.50 -6.77 -2.46
N ASN A 248 5.75 -7.39 -3.62
CA ASN A 248 4.94 -8.52 -4.08
C ASN A 248 5.74 -9.83 -4.27
N THR A 249 7.03 -9.86 -3.95
CA THR A 249 7.83 -11.09 -4.07
C THR A 249 7.81 -11.95 -2.82
N ASP A 250 7.46 -11.40 -1.66
CA ASP A 250 7.46 -12.14 -0.40
C ASP A 250 6.56 -13.39 -0.48
N ASN A 251 5.31 -13.25 -0.92
CA ASN A 251 4.39 -14.38 -1.08
C ASN A 251 4.90 -15.42 -2.09
N LEU A 252 5.54 -14.95 -3.17
CA LEU A 252 6.12 -15.82 -4.18
C LEU A 252 7.27 -16.67 -3.59
N LEU A 253 8.17 -16.04 -2.84
CA LEU A 253 9.29 -16.70 -2.19
C LEU A 253 8.83 -17.65 -1.07
N ILE A 254 7.87 -17.22 -0.24
CA ILE A 254 7.29 -18.08 0.81
C ILE A 254 6.63 -19.31 0.16
N SER A 255 5.86 -19.11 -0.93
CA SER A 255 5.23 -20.23 -1.63
C SER A 255 6.24 -21.22 -2.20
N SER A 256 7.31 -20.70 -2.84
CA SER A 256 8.32 -21.52 -3.53
C SER A 256 9.27 -22.25 -2.57
N PHE A 257 9.62 -21.64 -1.43
CA PHE A 257 10.61 -22.23 -0.53
C PHE A 257 10.02 -22.88 0.72
N VAL A 258 8.87 -22.39 1.20
CA VAL A 258 8.25 -22.88 2.44
C VAL A 258 6.97 -23.66 2.15
N GLY A 259 6.02 -23.05 1.46
CA GLY A 259 4.76 -23.67 1.05
C GLY A 259 3.58 -22.70 1.12
N ILE A 260 2.50 -23.11 0.48
CA ILE A 260 1.31 -22.26 0.27
C ILE A 260 0.54 -21.97 1.57
N ALA A 261 0.55 -22.86 2.56
CA ALA A 261 -0.08 -22.63 3.85
C ALA A 261 0.57 -21.45 4.59
N SER A 262 1.91 -21.32 4.53
CA SER A 262 2.63 -20.18 5.11
C SER A 262 2.29 -18.86 4.41
N VAL A 263 1.99 -18.87 3.11
CA VAL A 263 1.45 -17.70 2.40
C VAL A 263 0.07 -17.33 2.95
N GLY A 264 -0.77 -18.31 3.26
CA GLY A 264 -2.06 -18.11 3.91
C GLY A 264 -1.93 -17.44 5.28
N CYS A 265 -1.02 -17.91 6.11
CA CYS A 265 -0.68 -17.28 7.38
C CYS A 265 -0.24 -15.83 7.17
N TYR A 266 0.78 -15.61 6.34
CA TYR A 266 1.33 -14.28 6.07
C TYR A 266 0.27 -13.30 5.55
N SER A 267 -0.61 -13.74 4.66
CA SER A 267 -1.67 -12.91 4.10
C SER A 267 -2.60 -12.33 5.19
N ASN A 268 -2.82 -13.04 6.29
CA ASN A 268 -3.63 -12.56 7.41
C ASN A 268 -2.86 -11.52 8.25
N TYR A 269 -1.58 -11.77 8.54
CA TYR A 269 -0.71 -10.78 9.19
C TYR A 269 -0.55 -9.52 8.35
N TYR A 270 -0.34 -9.68 7.04
CA TYR A 270 -0.20 -8.57 6.10
C TYR A 270 -1.46 -7.70 6.02
N LEU A 271 -2.65 -8.30 6.07
CA LEU A 271 -3.92 -7.58 6.12
C LEU A 271 -3.96 -6.59 7.30
N LEU A 272 -3.57 -7.05 8.49
CA LEU A 272 -3.58 -6.25 9.72
C LEU A 272 -2.49 -5.17 9.70
N ILE A 273 -1.25 -5.56 9.45
CA ILE A 273 -0.10 -4.67 9.38
C ILE A 273 -0.32 -3.61 8.29
N GLY A 274 -0.78 -4.04 7.11
CA GLY A 274 -1.07 -3.18 5.98
C GLY A 274 -2.18 -2.18 6.26
N SER A 275 -3.22 -2.57 7.00
CA SER A 275 -4.29 -1.67 7.41
C SER A 275 -3.78 -0.56 8.33
N VAL A 276 -2.97 -0.90 9.33
CA VAL A 276 -2.33 0.08 10.23
C VAL A 276 -1.39 1.01 9.46
N GLN A 277 -0.53 0.43 8.60
CA GLN A 277 0.39 1.20 7.77
C GLN A 277 -0.34 2.18 6.86
N GLN A 278 -1.47 1.78 6.32
CA GLN A 278 -2.29 2.59 5.45
C GLN A 278 -2.88 3.80 6.17
N VAL A 279 -3.43 3.62 7.39
CA VAL A 279 -3.93 4.72 8.22
C VAL A 279 -2.81 5.72 8.53
N LEU A 280 -1.63 5.23 8.90
CA LEU A 280 -0.48 6.09 9.15
C LEU A 280 -0.02 6.83 7.88
N ASN A 281 0.02 6.16 6.73
CA ASN A 281 0.39 6.79 5.47
C ASN A 281 -0.55 7.94 5.08
N GLU A 282 -1.87 7.78 5.26
CA GLU A 282 -2.85 8.84 5.00
C GLU A 282 -2.61 10.07 5.91
N THR A 283 -2.26 9.84 7.17
CA THR A 283 -1.90 10.92 8.10
C THR A 283 -0.74 11.76 7.57
N PHE A 284 0.26 11.14 6.95
CA PHE A 284 1.42 11.83 6.40
C PHE A 284 1.21 12.40 5.00
N GLN A 285 0.23 11.93 4.22
CA GLN A 285 -0.07 12.50 2.90
C GLN A 285 -0.52 13.97 2.97
N GLY A 286 -1.28 14.34 4.00
CA GLY A 286 -1.68 15.72 4.23
C GLY A 286 -0.51 16.70 4.40
N ILE A 287 0.65 16.20 4.83
CA ILE A 287 1.87 16.99 5.04
C ILE A 287 2.60 17.23 3.71
N THR A 288 2.47 16.35 2.71
CA THR A 288 3.24 16.38 1.45
C THR A 288 3.08 17.69 0.69
N ALA A 289 1.84 18.17 0.52
CA ALA A 289 1.57 19.43 -0.17
C ALA A 289 2.13 20.65 0.59
N SER A 290 2.03 20.62 1.92
CA SER A 290 2.58 21.67 2.78
C SER A 290 4.12 21.72 2.70
N VAL A 291 4.79 20.56 2.65
CA VAL A 291 6.25 20.47 2.50
C VAL A 291 6.69 20.96 1.12
N GLY A 292 5.95 20.65 0.06
CA GLY A 292 6.25 21.16 -1.29
C GLY A 292 6.21 22.68 -1.36
N ASN A 293 5.17 23.30 -0.80
CA ASN A 293 5.05 24.76 -0.72
C ASN A 293 6.17 25.38 0.13
N LEU A 294 6.46 24.75 1.29
CA LEU A 294 7.53 25.19 2.18
C LEU A 294 8.90 25.16 1.49
N GLY A 295 9.19 24.11 0.72
CA GLY A 295 10.44 23.98 -0.02
C GLY A 295 10.63 25.05 -1.10
N ALA A 296 9.53 25.61 -1.62
CA ALA A 296 9.57 26.70 -2.61
C ALA A 296 9.68 28.10 -1.98
N THR A 297 9.24 28.28 -0.71
CA THR A 297 9.05 29.63 -0.13
C THR A 297 9.91 29.90 1.11
N ALA A 298 10.42 28.86 1.78
CA ALA A 298 11.16 29.02 3.04
C ALA A 298 12.66 28.75 2.88
N SER A 299 13.45 29.21 3.87
CA SER A 299 14.88 28.92 3.94
C SER A 299 15.13 27.42 4.21
N LYS A 300 16.30 26.90 3.81
CA LYS A 300 16.69 25.50 3.99
C LYS A 300 16.71 25.09 5.47
N GLU A 301 17.14 25.98 6.34
CA GLU A 301 17.17 25.79 7.79
C GLU A 301 15.74 25.60 8.34
N ARG A 302 14.79 26.38 7.84
CA ARG A 302 13.38 26.28 8.22
C ARG A 302 12.78 24.94 7.75
N VAL A 303 13.07 24.52 6.52
CA VAL A 303 12.66 23.21 5.99
C VAL A 303 13.25 22.08 6.83
N GLN A 304 14.55 22.17 7.22
CA GLN A 304 15.23 21.18 8.05
C GLN A 304 14.64 21.10 9.47
N THR A 305 14.27 22.24 10.07
CA THR A 305 13.60 22.28 11.38
C THR A 305 12.24 21.57 11.33
N ILE A 306 11.44 21.81 10.28
CA ILE A 306 10.16 21.15 10.09
C ILE A 306 10.34 19.67 9.78
N PHE A 307 11.36 19.30 9.01
CA PHE A 307 11.75 17.89 8.79
C PHE A 307 12.01 17.18 10.12
N SER A 308 12.77 17.81 11.02
CA SER A 308 13.07 17.22 12.35
C SER A 308 11.81 17.00 13.18
N SER A 309 10.83 17.92 13.09
CA SER A 309 9.54 17.78 13.79
C SER A 309 8.68 16.66 13.19
N VAL A 310 8.63 16.57 11.85
CA VAL A 310 7.93 15.48 11.15
C VAL A 310 8.60 14.13 11.41
N PHE A 311 9.93 14.07 11.48
CA PHE A 311 10.68 12.85 11.78
C PHE A 311 10.43 12.37 13.22
N LEU A 312 10.34 13.27 14.19
CA LEU A 312 9.94 12.94 15.56
C LEU A 312 8.51 12.40 15.64
N LEU A 313 7.55 13.06 14.98
CA LEU A 313 6.17 12.61 14.93
C LEU A 313 6.07 11.23 14.27
N ASN A 314 6.82 11.03 13.19
CA ASN A 314 6.90 9.76 12.48
C ASN A 314 7.44 8.63 13.38
N HIS A 315 8.54 8.90 14.10
CA HIS A 315 9.08 7.98 15.09
C HIS A 315 8.04 7.63 16.16
N TRP A 316 7.36 8.60 16.75
CA TRP A 316 6.35 8.36 17.78
C TRP A 316 5.21 7.46 17.27
N LEU A 317 4.60 7.84 16.15
CA LEU A 317 3.45 7.09 15.61
C LEU A 317 3.80 5.67 15.18
N PHE A 318 4.95 5.49 14.51
CA PHE A 318 5.37 4.15 14.08
C PHE A 318 5.90 3.29 15.24
N SER A 319 6.52 3.87 16.28
CA SER A 319 6.88 3.14 17.50
C SER A 319 5.64 2.66 18.23
N PHE A 320 4.66 3.54 18.44
CA PHE A 320 3.40 3.18 19.07
C PHE A 320 2.71 2.04 18.33
N ALA A 321 2.57 2.17 17.02
CA ALA A 321 1.93 1.15 16.20
C ALA A 321 2.71 -0.17 16.19
N ALA A 322 4.05 -0.14 16.09
CA ALA A 322 4.89 -1.34 16.09
C ALA A 322 4.80 -2.10 17.42
N ILE A 323 4.83 -1.39 18.55
CA ILE A 323 4.71 -1.98 19.89
C ILE A 323 3.31 -2.60 20.06
N CYS A 324 2.25 -1.87 19.68
CA CYS A 324 0.89 -2.42 19.71
C CYS A 324 0.73 -3.64 18.78
N LEU A 325 1.29 -3.59 17.58
CA LEU A 325 1.25 -4.74 16.67
C LEU A 325 1.95 -5.95 17.29
N PHE A 326 3.12 -5.78 17.88
CA PHE A 326 3.84 -6.89 18.50
C PHE A 326 3.01 -7.57 19.61
N GLU A 327 2.41 -6.77 20.50
CA GLU A 327 1.65 -7.30 21.64
C GLU A 327 0.28 -7.88 21.23
N LEU A 328 -0.31 -7.41 20.13
CA LEU A 328 -1.71 -7.71 19.78
C LEU A 328 -1.86 -8.61 18.55
N LEU A 329 -0.86 -8.75 17.67
CA LEU A 329 -1.02 -9.51 16.42
C LEU A 329 -1.41 -10.96 16.66
N ASN A 330 -0.64 -11.69 17.47
CA ASN A 330 -0.89 -13.11 17.72
C ASN A 330 -2.24 -13.34 18.40
N PRO A 331 -2.59 -12.66 19.51
CA PRO A 331 -3.92 -12.77 20.11
C PRO A 331 -5.05 -12.43 19.12
N PHE A 332 -4.85 -11.41 18.27
CA PHE A 332 -5.85 -11.03 17.27
C PHE A 332 -6.00 -12.07 16.15
N ILE A 333 -4.89 -12.68 15.70
CA ILE A 333 -4.93 -13.78 14.73
C ILE A 333 -5.70 -14.97 15.27
N VAL A 334 -5.43 -15.37 16.53
CA VAL A 334 -6.17 -16.46 17.16
C VAL A 334 -7.66 -16.18 17.23
N LEU A 335 -8.01 -14.98 17.70
CA LEU A 335 -9.41 -14.56 17.84
C LEU A 335 -10.16 -14.52 16.51
N SER A 336 -9.50 -14.04 15.46
CA SER A 336 -10.13 -13.74 14.16
C SER A 336 -10.08 -14.89 13.18
N PHE A 337 -8.97 -15.63 13.14
CA PHE A 337 -8.67 -16.60 12.09
C PHE A 337 -8.41 -18.01 12.63
N GLY A 338 -8.11 -18.15 13.92
CA GLY A 338 -7.81 -19.40 14.61
C GLY A 338 -6.31 -19.70 14.72
N GLU A 339 -5.97 -20.61 15.63
CA GLU A 339 -4.58 -20.96 15.99
C GLU A 339 -3.75 -21.50 14.82
N LYS A 340 -4.38 -22.15 13.84
CA LYS A 340 -3.71 -22.71 12.65
C LYS A 340 -3.01 -21.65 11.79
N TYR A 341 -3.35 -20.37 11.95
CA TYR A 341 -2.73 -19.27 11.22
C TYR A 341 -1.62 -18.56 11.99
N LEU A 342 -1.27 -19.05 13.19
CA LEU A 342 -0.23 -18.43 14.01
C LEU A 342 1.16 -18.62 13.40
N PHE A 343 1.91 -17.53 13.38
CA PHE A 343 3.35 -17.55 13.24
C PHE A 343 4.05 -17.60 14.59
N THR A 344 5.24 -18.16 14.58
CA THR A 344 6.18 -18.13 15.72
C THR A 344 6.58 -16.69 16.06
N THR A 345 6.93 -16.45 17.31
CA THR A 345 7.21 -15.10 17.82
C THR A 345 8.39 -14.43 17.07
N ASP A 346 9.38 -15.18 16.61
CA ASP A 346 10.50 -14.67 15.82
C ASP A 346 10.04 -14.08 14.47
N ILE A 347 9.06 -14.71 13.80
CA ILE A 347 8.46 -14.17 12.56
C ILE A 347 7.70 -12.90 12.86
N VAL A 348 6.91 -12.85 13.93
CA VAL A 348 6.17 -11.63 14.33
C VAL A 348 7.15 -10.50 14.65
N TRP A 349 8.26 -10.81 15.31
CA TRP A 349 9.35 -9.88 15.58
C TRP A 349 9.87 -9.20 14.30
N ILE A 350 10.28 -9.99 13.34
CA ILE A 350 10.85 -9.44 12.11
C ILE A 350 9.82 -8.66 11.29
N LEU A 351 8.55 -9.07 11.32
CA LEU A 351 7.46 -8.31 10.68
C LEU A 351 7.27 -6.93 11.32
N CYS A 352 7.25 -6.85 12.66
CA CYS A 352 7.10 -5.59 13.40
C CYS A 352 8.34 -4.69 13.24
N ILE A 353 9.54 -5.26 13.22
CA ILE A 353 10.78 -4.52 12.93
C ILE A 353 10.74 -3.94 11.51
N ASN A 354 10.37 -4.73 10.51
CA ASN A 354 10.23 -4.27 9.13
C ASN A 354 9.20 -3.14 9.01
N PHE A 355 8.05 -3.27 9.67
CA PHE A 355 7.03 -2.23 9.72
C PHE A 355 7.60 -0.92 10.31
N TYR A 356 8.29 -1.00 11.45
CA TYR A 356 8.89 0.15 12.12
C TYR A 356 9.98 0.83 11.27
N ILE A 357 10.94 0.06 10.77
CA ILE A 357 12.07 0.59 9.98
C ILE A 357 11.56 1.23 8.68
N ARG A 358 10.66 0.59 7.96
CA ARG A 358 10.01 1.18 6.77
C ARG A 358 9.22 2.44 7.13
N GLY A 359 8.58 2.43 8.29
CA GLY A 359 7.90 3.60 8.83
C GLY A 359 8.83 4.78 9.03
N LEU A 360 10.01 4.56 9.63
CA LEU A 360 11.00 5.62 9.89
C LEU A 360 11.49 6.32 8.61
N THR A 361 11.59 5.61 7.49
CA THR A 361 12.02 6.20 6.22
C THR A 361 10.94 7.11 5.60
N ARG A 362 9.69 7.02 6.05
CA ARG A 362 8.55 7.74 5.45
C ARG A 362 8.73 9.25 5.43
N SER A 363 9.29 9.84 6.50
CA SER A 363 9.59 11.27 6.56
C SER A 363 10.58 11.70 5.47
N CYS A 364 11.66 10.95 5.28
CA CYS A 364 12.64 11.21 4.21
C CYS A 364 11.99 11.11 2.82
N LEU A 365 11.19 10.09 2.58
CA LEU A 365 10.49 9.86 1.33
C LEU A 365 9.56 11.03 0.97
N ILE A 366 8.79 11.54 1.94
CA ILE A 366 7.88 12.67 1.74
C ILE A 366 8.66 13.93 1.36
N PHE A 367 9.70 14.29 2.11
CA PHE A 367 10.50 15.47 1.82
C PHE A 367 11.25 15.33 0.49
N ARG A 368 11.88 14.20 0.22
CA ARG A 368 12.55 13.92 -1.06
C ARG A 368 11.61 14.11 -2.26
N ASN A 369 10.41 13.53 -2.18
CA ASN A 369 9.43 13.62 -3.26
C ASN A 369 8.89 15.04 -3.42
N SER A 370 8.53 15.72 -2.32
CA SER A 370 8.00 17.07 -2.34
C SER A 370 9.01 18.10 -2.82
N LEU A 371 10.31 17.86 -2.62
CA LEU A 371 11.40 18.73 -3.04
C LEU A 371 11.98 18.34 -4.42
N GLY A 372 11.42 17.34 -5.10
CA GLY A 372 11.81 16.95 -6.45
C GLY A 372 13.17 16.24 -6.55
N LEU A 373 13.66 15.63 -5.46
CA LEU A 373 15.01 15.05 -5.39
C LEU A 373 15.09 13.60 -5.90
N PHE A 374 14.02 13.06 -6.45
CA PHE A 374 13.90 11.67 -6.91
C PHE A 374 14.87 11.28 -8.03
N TRP A 375 15.50 12.23 -8.69
CA TRP A 375 16.51 11.94 -9.72
C TRP A 375 17.82 11.41 -9.13
N TYR A 376 18.18 11.85 -7.93
CA TYR A 376 19.47 11.53 -7.31
C TYR A 376 19.55 10.11 -6.75
N ASP A 377 18.43 9.48 -6.47
CA ASP A 377 18.34 8.10 -5.96
C ASP A 377 17.59 7.14 -6.90
N ARG A 378 17.48 7.48 -8.19
CA ARG A 378 16.68 6.74 -9.18
C ARG A 378 17.01 5.24 -9.28
N TYR A 379 18.23 4.83 -8.94
CA TYR A 379 18.64 3.43 -8.94
C TYR A 379 18.42 2.70 -7.61
N LYS A 380 18.08 3.44 -6.54
CA LYS A 380 17.90 2.88 -5.20
C LYS A 380 16.86 1.76 -5.18
N SER A 381 15.69 1.98 -5.76
CA SER A 381 14.60 1.00 -5.74
C SER A 381 14.96 -0.29 -6.50
N ILE A 382 15.74 -0.18 -7.58
CA ILE A 382 16.23 -1.36 -8.31
C ILE A 382 17.28 -2.11 -7.47
N ALA A 383 18.21 -1.39 -6.84
CA ALA A 383 19.21 -2.00 -5.97
C ALA A 383 18.54 -2.69 -4.76
N GLU A 384 17.56 -2.04 -4.13
CA GLU A 384 16.77 -2.62 -3.04
C GLU A 384 16.06 -3.89 -3.47
N ALA A 385 15.40 -3.89 -4.63
CA ALA A 385 14.71 -5.04 -5.18
C ALA A 385 15.66 -6.22 -5.44
N LEU A 386 16.83 -5.97 -6.03
CA LEU A 386 17.83 -7.00 -6.30
C LEU A 386 18.41 -7.58 -5.01
N ILE A 387 18.80 -6.73 -4.05
CA ILE A 387 19.31 -7.19 -2.75
C ILE A 387 18.23 -7.97 -2.01
N ASN A 388 16.99 -7.47 -1.98
CA ASN A 388 15.86 -8.16 -1.37
C ASN A 388 15.71 -9.56 -1.96
N LEU A 389 15.58 -9.67 -3.27
CA LEU A 389 15.39 -10.95 -3.95
C LEU A 389 16.53 -11.94 -3.67
N ILE A 390 17.78 -11.51 -3.84
CA ILE A 390 18.96 -12.38 -3.67
C ILE A 390 19.08 -12.84 -2.22
N VAL A 391 19.01 -11.90 -1.26
CA VAL A 391 19.18 -12.20 0.16
C VAL A 391 18.01 -13.03 0.67
N SER A 392 16.78 -12.74 0.28
CA SER A 392 15.60 -13.51 0.65
C SER A 392 15.67 -14.95 0.11
N ILE A 393 16.12 -15.18 -1.12
CA ILE A 393 16.31 -16.53 -1.67
C ILE A 393 17.35 -17.31 -0.84
N ILE A 394 18.49 -16.71 -0.52
CA ILE A 394 19.56 -17.36 0.24
C ILE A 394 19.08 -17.70 1.67
N LEU A 395 18.41 -16.76 2.32
CA LEU A 395 17.97 -16.95 3.71
C LEU A 395 16.71 -17.84 3.81
N ALA A 396 15.82 -17.82 2.82
CA ALA A 396 14.65 -18.68 2.79
C ALA A 396 15.01 -20.17 2.77
N GLN A 397 16.11 -20.54 2.11
CA GLN A 397 16.58 -21.93 2.07
C GLN A 397 16.97 -22.47 3.44
N ARG A 398 17.44 -21.61 4.38
CA ARG A 398 17.89 -22.00 5.72
C ARG A 398 16.87 -21.71 6.81
N PHE A 399 16.19 -20.59 6.72
CA PHE A 399 15.33 -20.05 7.77
C PHE A 399 13.85 -19.94 7.36
N GLY A 400 13.47 -20.47 6.20
CA GLY A 400 12.07 -20.46 5.73
C GLY A 400 11.49 -19.06 5.67
N THR A 401 10.26 -18.89 6.19
CA THR A 401 9.53 -17.61 6.19
C THR A 401 10.27 -16.47 6.90
N PHE A 402 10.93 -16.76 8.03
CA PHE A 402 11.77 -15.79 8.74
C PHE A 402 12.88 -15.25 7.83
N GLY A 403 13.52 -16.14 7.05
CA GLY A 403 14.57 -15.75 6.10
C GLY A 403 14.10 -14.80 5.02
N VAL A 404 12.88 -14.95 4.50
CA VAL A 404 12.29 -14.04 3.51
C VAL A 404 12.17 -12.62 4.10
N PHE A 405 11.62 -12.49 5.31
CA PHE A 405 11.44 -11.18 5.96
C PHE A 405 12.75 -10.57 6.44
N MET A 406 13.74 -11.40 6.78
CA MET A 406 15.09 -10.91 7.09
C MET A 406 15.76 -10.34 5.83
N GLY A 407 15.53 -10.92 4.65
CA GLY A 407 15.99 -10.36 3.38
C GLY A 407 15.40 -8.98 3.11
N THR A 408 14.11 -8.78 3.41
CA THR A 408 13.45 -7.48 3.35
C THR A 408 14.06 -6.47 4.33
N PHE A 409 14.38 -6.89 5.55
CA PHE A 409 15.08 -6.07 6.54
C PHE A 409 16.44 -5.62 6.02
N ILE A 410 17.27 -6.58 5.59
CA ILE A 410 18.64 -6.32 5.11
C ILE A 410 18.61 -5.38 3.90
N SER A 411 17.74 -5.61 2.92
CA SER A 411 17.62 -4.74 1.74
C SER A 411 17.24 -3.31 2.10
N THR A 412 16.28 -3.12 3.01
CA THR A 412 15.85 -1.80 3.47
C THR A 412 16.97 -1.07 4.23
N VAL A 413 17.68 -1.78 5.13
CA VAL A 413 18.79 -1.22 5.91
C VAL A 413 19.97 -0.86 5.02
N THR A 414 20.29 -1.67 4.03
CA THR A 414 21.44 -1.44 3.12
C THR A 414 21.16 -0.45 2.02
N THR A 415 19.91 -0.04 1.79
CA THR A 415 19.53 0.90 0.74
C THR A 415 18.73 2.08 1.27
N THR A 416 17.43 1.91 1.48
CA THR A 416 16.49 3.00 1.75
C THR A 416 16.83 3.79 3.02
N LEU A 417 17.24 3.09 4.07
CA LEU A 417 17.45 3.69 5.39
C LEU A 417 18.59 4.73 5.41
N TRP A 418 19.57 4.61 4.50
CA TRP A 418 20.68 5.55 4.44
C TRP A 418 20.75 6.40 3.16
N ILE A 419 20.30 5.87 2.00
CA ILE A 419 20.38 6.60 0.72
C ILE A 419 19.42 7.81 0.72
N GLU A 420 18.18 7.65 1.16
CA GLU A 420 17.19 8.74 1.14
C GLU A 420 17.58 9.92 2.03
N PRO A 421 17.99 9.74 3.29
CA PRO A 421 18.48 10.86 4.10
C PRO A 421 19.77 11.46 3.53
N PHE A 422 20.69 10.65 3.01
CA PHE A 422 21.91 11.14 2.39
C PHE A 422 21.59 12.09 1.22
N VAL A 423 20.65 11.72 0.35
CA VAL A 423 20.23 12.57 -0.78
C VAL A 423 19.60 13.87 -0.27
N LEU A 424 18.72 13.79 0.72
CA LEU A 424 18.04 14.96 1.27
C LEU A 424 19.04 15.95 1.91
N TYR A 425 19.96 15.46 2.71
CA TYR A 425 20.97 16.28 3.39
C TYR A 425 21.99 16.87 2.43
N LYS A 426 22.49 16.07 1.48
CA LYS A 426 23.51 16.49 0.51
C LYS A 426 22.99 17.50 -0.52
N TYR A 427 21.78 17.30 -1.06
CA TYR A 427 21.30 18.08 -2.20
C TYR A 427 20.31 19.18 -1.87
N HIS A 428 19.66 19.11 -0.68
CA HIS A 428 18.72 20.16 -0.27
C HIS A 428 19.18 20.92 0.97
N PHE A 429 19.43 20.24 2.10
CA PHE A 429 19.82 20.93 3.35
C PHE A 429 21.24 21.45 3.32
N LEU A 430 22.15 20.83 2.57
CA LEU A 430 23.57 21.17 2.46
C LEU A 430 24.28 21.13 3.83
N THR A 431 23.86 20.22 4.69
CA THR A 431 24.40 20.00 6.04
C THR A 431 24.84 18.55 6.18
N PRO A 432 25.77 18.25 7.16
CA PRO A 432 26.17 16.89 7.42
C PRO A 432 24.99 15.99 7.78
N VAL A 433 24.97 14.76 7.23
CA VAL A 433 23.89 13.77 7.47
C VAL A 433 24.09 12.99 8.77
N PHE A 434 25.32 13.00 9.33
CA PHE A 434 25.66 12.21 10.51
C PHE A 434 24.75 12.45 11.74
N PRO A 435 24.34 13.69 12.07
CA PRO A 435 23.38 13.95 13.15
C PRO A 435 22.03 13.25 12.95
N TYR A 436 21.59 13.06 11.69
CA TYR A 436 20.39 12.29 11.40
C TYR A 436 20.56 10.81 11.73
N TYR A 437 21.66 10.18 11.30
CA TYR A 437 21.91 8.76 11.60
C TYR A 437 22.07 8.47 13.10
N ARG A 438 22.74 9.40 13.84
CA ARG A 438 22.80 9.31 15.28
C ARG A 438 21.41 9.35 15.91
N ARG A 439 20.54 10.25 15.45
CA ARG A 439 19.16 10.35 15.95
C ARG A 439 18.33 9.14 15.56
N LEU A 440 18.48 8.63 14.35
CA LEU A 440 17.85 7.40 13.90
C LEU A 440 18.21 6.20 14.80
N LEU A 441 19.48 6.05 15.12
CA LEU A 441 19.94 4.99 16.03
C LEU A 441 19.35 5.14 17.43
N LEU A 442 19.33 6.37 17.96
CA LEU A 442 18.69 6.66 19.25
C LEU A 442 17.20 6.30 19.21
N TYR A 443 16.47 6.64 18.17
CA TYR A 443 15.05 6.29 18.00
C TYR A 443 14.83 4.77 17.98
N CYS A 444 15.72 4.00 17.35
CA CYS A 444 15.64 2.55 17.38
C CYS A 444 15.86 1.99 18.80
N ILE A 445 16.85 2.54 19.55
CA ILE A 445 17.13 2.15 20.94
C ILE A 445 15.95 2.51 21.84
N GLU A 446 15.42 3.73 21.71
CA GLU A 446 14.25 4.20 22.46
C GLU A 446 13.02 3.32 22.21
N CYS A 447 12.72 3.01 20.95
CA CYS A 447 11.61 2.12 20.60
C CYS A 447 11.79 0.75 21.26
N GLY A 448 12.97 0.17 21.22
CA GLY A 448 13.29 -1.10 21.88
C GLY A 448 13.13 -1.05 23.40
N ALA A 449 13.62 0.02 24.04
CA ALA A 449 13.49 0.20 25.50
C ALA A 449 12.02 0.39 25.92
N VAL A 450 11.26 1.19 25.17
CA VAL A 450 9.82 1.41 25.42
C VAL A 450 9.03 0.13 25.21
N TRP A 451 9.37 -0.64 24.17
CA TRP A 451 8.74 -1.94 23.93
C TRP A 451 9.01 -2.91 25.10
N LEU A 452 10.27 -3.05 25.56
CA LEU A 452 10.60 -3.90 26.70
C LEU A 452 9.81 -3.51 27.96
N THR A 453 9.69 -2.20 28.21
CA THR A 453 8.93 -1.69 29.34
C THR A 453 7.43 -2.02 29.21
N ALA A 454 6.85 -1.79 28.04
CA ALA A 454 5.44 -2.08 27.76
C ALA A 454 5.15 -3.58 27.86
N HIS A 455 6.01 -4.43 27.28
CA HIS A 455 5.89 -5.89 27.34
C HIS A 455 5.92 -6.40 28.78
N PHE A 456 6.93 -5.98 29.56
CA PHE A 456 7.03 -6.36 30.97
C PHE A 456 5.81 -5.94 31.78
N LEU A 457 5.29 -4.73 31.56
CA LEU A 457 4.08 -4.27 32.25
C LEU A 457 2.84 -5.04 31.81
N CYS A 458 2.67 -5.35 30.53
CA CYS A 458 1.58 -6.19 30.03
C CYS A 458 1.58 -7.55 30.73
N GLU A 459 2.72 -8.26 30.77
CA GLU A 459 2.83 -9.56 31.42
C GLU A 459 2.54 -9.48 32.92
N LYS A 460 3.07 -8.47 33.63
CA LYS A 460 2.81 -8.26 35.05
C LYS A 460 1.35 -7.94 35.35
N CYS A 461 0.71 -7.09 34.55
CA CYS A 461 -0.69 -6.75 34.73
C CYS A 461 -1.60 -7.94 34.42
N THR A 462 -1.34 -8.69 33.34
CA THR A 462 -2.13 -9.91 33.04
C THR A 462 -2.05 -10.92 34.18
N ALA A 463 -0.86 -11.13 34.75
CA ALA A 463 -0.68 -12.02 35.88
C ALA A 463 -1.35 -11.48 37.17
N ALA A 464 -1.19 -10.19 37.50
CA ALA A 464 -1.72 -9.57 38.71
C ALA A 464 -3.26 -9.52 38.74
N PHE A 465 -3.87 -9.29 37.58
CA PHE A 465 -5.37 -9.23 37.47
C PHE A 465 -5.99 -10.59 37.15
N HIS A 466 -5.19 -11.67 37.08
CA HIS A 466 -5.63 -13.03 36.73
C HIS A 466 -6.54 -13.04 35.48
N ILE A 467 -6.17 -12.29 34.46
CA ILE A 467 -6.98 -12.14 33.26
C ILE A 467 -7.01 -13.46 32.49
N THR A 468 -8.22 -13.99 32.35
CA THR A 468 -8.49 -15.18 31.53
C THR A 468 -9.34 -14.79 30.33
N GLY A 469 -8.95 -15.26 29.17
CA GLY A 469 -9.63 -14.97 27.90
C GLY A 469 -8.92 -13.96 27.02
N ILE A 470 -9.04 -14.18 25.70
CA ILE A 470 -8.29 -13.42 24.68
C ILE A 470 -8.69 -11.94 24.64
N ILE A 471 -9.99 -11.64 24.67
CA ILE A 471 -10.48 -10.26 24.53
C ILE A 471 -10.08 -9.37 25.72
N PRO A 472 -10.26 -9.78 26.99
CA PRO A 472 -9.78 -9.00 28.14
C PRO A 472 -8.25 -8.80 28.12
N ASP A 473 -7.46 -9.84 27.75
CA ASP A 473 -6.00 -9.72 27.64
C ASP A 473 -5.60 -8.71 26.56
N MET A 474 -6.19 -8.78 25.38
CA MET A 474 -5.96 -7.82 24.32
C MET A 474 -6.31 -6.38 24.72
N THR A 475 -7.43 -6.21 25.43
CA THR A 475 -7.86 -4.89 25.91
C THR A 475 -6.86 -4.33 26.91
N LEU A 476 -6.40 -5.14 27.85
CA LEU A 476 -5.38 -4.74 28.82
C LEU A 476 -4.07 -4.36 28.11
N ARG A 477 -3.58 -5.21 27.21
CA ARG A 477 -2.35 -4.95 26.45
C ARG A 477 -2.46 -3.66 25.62
N LEU A 478 -3.59 -3.41 24.96
CA LEU A 478 -3.84 -2.17 24.23
C LEU A 478 -3.78 -0.93 25.14
N VAL A 479 -4.45 -1.00 26.31
CA VAL A 479 -4.43 0.10 27.29
C VAL A 479 -3.03 0.32 27.84
N CYS A 480 -2.33 -0.74 28.25
CA CYS A 480 -0.95 -0.65 28.73
C CYS A 480 -0.02 -0.04 27.67
N CYS A 481 -0.03 -0.55 26.44
CA CYS A 481 0.78 0.00 25.35
C CYS A 481 0.45 1.49 25.10
N THR A 482 -0.85 1.84 25.09
CA THR A 482 -1.27 3.22 24.85
C THR A 482 -0.77 4.15 25.95
N LEU A 483 -0.88 3.76 27.21
CA LEU A 483 -0.44 4.58 28.35
C LEU A 483 1.08 4.67 28.41
N VAL A 484 1.78 3.53 28.35
CA VAL A 484 3.24 3.45 28.53
C VAL A 484 3.95 4.22 27.40
N VAL A 485 3.62 3.91 26.15
CA VAL A 485 4.31 4.53 25.01
C VAL A 485 4.10 6.03 25.01
N ASN A 486 2.84 6.50 25.10
CA ASN A 486 2.58 7.94 25.05
C ASN A 486 3.15 8.67 26.27
N PHE A 487 3.08 8.09 27.47
CA PHE A 487 3.65 8.69 28.68
C PHE A 487 5.15 8.84 28.58
N VAL A 488 5.86 7.79 28.16
CA VAL A 488 7.33 7.84 28.00
C VAL A 488 7.73 8.87 26.92
N PHE A 489 7.06 8.87 25.79
CA PHE A 489 7.36 9.81 24.70
C PHE A 489 7.08 11.28 25.11
N ILE A 490 6.00 11.54 25.84
CA ILE A 490 5.73 12.88 26.37
C ILE A 490 6.84 13.32 27.32
N ILE A 491 7.30 12.44 28.22
CA ILE A 491 8.38 12.77 29.15
C ILE A 491 9.70 13.06 28.41
N LEU A 492 10.08 12.20 27.46
CA LEU A 492 11.32 12.34 26.70
C LEU A 492 11.35 13.60 25.84
N TYR A 493 10.20 13.98 25.24
CA TYR A 493 10.17 15.01 24.21
C TYR A 493 9.46 16.31 24.61
N LYS A 494 8.90 16.45 25.84
CA LYS A 494 8.19 17.67 26.29
C LYS A 494 8.98 18.97 26.14
N ASN A 495 10.31 18.90 26.31
CA ASN A 495 11.22 20.04 26.21
C ASN A 495 11.96 20.11 24.86
N ASN A 496 11.63 19.25 23.91
CA ASN A 496 12.28 19.21 22.60
C ASN A 496 11.68 20.28 21.67
N ASP A 497 12.52 21.08 21.02
CA ASP A 497 12.10 22.14 20.09
C ASP A 497 11.18 21.64 18.98
N ALA A 498 11.46 20.43 18.45
CA ALA A 498 10.64 19.79 17.43
C ALA A 498 9.21 19.50 17.93
N MET A 499 9.06 19.07 19.19
CA MET A 499 7.78 18.84 19.84
C MET A 499 7.04 20.16 20.14
N GLN A 500 7.74 21.15 20.67
CA GLN A 500 7.14 22.45 20.94
C GLN A 500 6.59 23.11 19.66
N LEU A 501 7.29 22.95 18.56
CA LEU A 501 6.85 23.45 17.25
C LEU A 501 5.57 22.72 16.77
N LEU A 502 5.44 21.42 16.99
CA LEU A 502 4.22 20.66 16.71
C LEU A 502 3.05 21.15 17.57
N LEU A 503 3.28 21.31 18.88
CA LEU A 503 2.25 21.76 19.84
C LEU A 503 1.80 23.18 19.54
N HIS A 504 2.71 24.09 19.18
CA HIS A 504 2.38 25.46 18.83
C HIS A 504 1.53 25.57 17.57
N LYS A 505 1.85 24.78 16.53
CA LYS A 505 1.01 24.69 15.32
C LYS A 505 -0.38 24.13 15.62
N TRP A 506 -0.47 23.13 16.49
CA TRP A 506 -1.75 22.52 16.85
C TRP A 506 -2.66 23.51 17.62
N ARG A 507 -2.09 24.28 18.54
CA ARG A 507 -2.80 25.37 19.24
C ARG A 507 -3.23 26.51 18.31
N GLY A 508 -2.47 26.78 17.25
CA GLY A 508 -2.81 27.76 16.21
C GLY A 508 -3.93 27.34 15.27
N LEU A 509 -4.21 26.03 15.16
CA LEU A 509 -5.33 25.47 14.38
C LEU A 509 -6.66 25.44 15.16
N GLN A 510 -6.60 25.64 16.49
CA GLN A 510 -7.78 25.73 17.37
C GLN A 510 -8.30 27.17 17.56
N LYS A 511 -7.57 28.16 17.06
CA LYS A 511 -8.01 29.57 16.96
C LYS A 511 -8.38 29.90 15.51
#